data_c86d27f961c0aecb90739f89b7c1ceed
#
_entry.id   c86d27f961c0aecb90739f89b7c1ceed
#
_cell.length_a   1.000
_cell.length_b   1.000
_cell.length_c   1.000
_cell.angle_alpha   90.00
_cell.angle_beta   90.00
_cell.angle_gamma   90.00
#
_symmetry.space_group_name_H-M   'P 1'
#
loop_
_entity.id
_entity.type
_entity.pdbx_description
1 polymer ?
#
loop_
_entity_poly.entity_id
_entity_poly.type
_entity_poly.pdbx_seq_one_letter_code
_entity_poly.pdbx_strand_id
1 'polypeptide(L)'
;MKKNTLLLVIGAVCLAAAAAVYATGASAVQTAREALAALQEDYSKVQAIAYTGFVDLDSEAPVSLDEMLYFPVADSEVGTMADFRALLGRVYTQSKAAEVLDYCTGTTRVLTERDGRLYRADAYEPGWPIGPELEGAKWDGDALTVQVTLEWNEPVPGVVTLRPEGGAWKIDGIAQAA
;
A
#
# COMPACT_ATOMS: atom_id res chain seq x y z
N MET A 1 6.59 56.10 15.66
CA MET A 1 6.01 55.38 14.46
C MET A 1 6.69 54.08 14.05
N LYS A 2 7.97 53.79 14.39
CA LYS A 2 8.68 52.59 13.88
C LYS A 2 8.31 51.25 14.58
N LYS A 3 7.82 51.25 15.83
CA LYS A 3 7.47 50.00 16.54
C LYS A 3 6.19 49.32 16.00
N ASN A 4 5.20 50.08 15.63
CA ASN A 4 3.92 49.51 15.18
C ASN A 4 4.02 48.93 13.78
N THR A 5 4.89 49.45 12.94
CA THR A 5 5.13 48.93 11.60
C THR A 5 5.84 47.58 11.65
N LEU A 6 6.78 47.39 12.56
CA LEU A 6 7.48 46.12 12.75
C LEU A 6 6.55 45.00 13.25
N LEU A 7 5.64 45.32 14.18
CA LEU A 7 4.65 44.36 14.69
C LEU A 7 3.65 43.92 13.58
N LEU A 8 3.24 44.86 12.73
CA LEU A 8 2.35 44.57 11.58
C LEU A 8 3.03 43.67 10.55
N VAL A 9 4.31 43.88 10.26
CA VAL A 9 5.07 43.04 9.31
C VAL A 9 5.28 41.63 9.88
N ILE A 10 5.62 41.48 11.16
CA ILE A 10 5.78 40.16 11.80
C ILE A 10 4.43 39.42 11.80
N GLY A 11 3.33 40.08 12.14
CA GLY A 11 1.99 39.49 12.10
C GLY A 11 1.58 39.00 10.72
N ALA A 12 1.86 39.79 9.67
CA ALA A 12 1.57 39.42 8.29
C ALA A 12 2.41 38.22 7.81
N VAL A 13 3.69 38.16 8.16
CA VAL A 13 4.58 37.04 7.83
C VAL A 13 4.14 35.76 8.55
N CYS A 14 3.76 35.84 9.83
CA CYS A 14 3.25 34.67 10.58
C CYS A 14 1.92 34.16 10.00
N LEU A 15 1.00 35.05 9.60
CA LEU A 15 -0.26 34.68 8.97
C LEU A 15 -0.04 34.05 7.59
N ALA A 16 0.87 34.60 6.79
CA ALA A 16 1.20 34.02 5.48
C ALA A 16 1.87 32.64 5.60
N ALA A 17 2.77 32.47 6.57
CA ALA A 17 3.39 31.19 6.86
C ALA A 17 2.37 30.15 7.35
N ALA A 18 1.46 30.52 8.26
CA ALA A 18 0.39 29.64 8.73
C ALA A 18 -0.56 29.24 7.60
N ALA A 19 -0.94 30.20 6.73
CA ALA A 19 -1.77 29.91 5.55
C ALA A 19 -1.08 28.98 4.54
N ALA A 20 0.22 29.14 4.32
CA ALA A 20 1.00 28.28 3.44
C ALA A 20 1.10 26.85 4.01
N VAL A 21 1.37 26.69 5.31
CA VAL A 21 1.40 25.38 5.97
C VAL A 21 0.03 24.70 5.92
N TYR A 22 -1.05 25.44 6.14
CA TYR A 22 -2.41 24.91 6.02
C TYR A 22 -2.74 24.49 4.60
N ALA A 23 -2.40 25.30 3.60
CA ALA A 23 -2.64 24.99 2.19
C ALA A 23 -1.86 23.76 1.71
N THR A 24 -0.59 23.60 2.14
CA THR A 24 0.23 22.42 1.82
C THR A 24 -0.28 21.17 2.50
N GLY A 25 -0.74 21.26 3.75
CA GLY A 25 -1.35 20.15 4.48
C GLY A 25 -2.67 19.70 3.85
N ALA A 26 -3.55 20.62 3.50
CA ALA A 26 -4.80 20.31 2.80
C ALA A 26 -4.55 19.68 1.43
N SER A 27 -3.54 20.14 0.69
CA SER A 27 -3.11 19.54 -0.57
C SER A 27 -2.57 18.12 -0.39
N ALA A 28 -1.76 17.88 0.66
CA ALA A 28 -1.23 16.56 0.95
C ALA A 28 -2.35 15.54 1.23
N VAL A 29 -3.32 15.90 2.07
CA VAL A 29 -4.48 15.05 2.40
C VAL A 29 -5.31 14.73 1.16
N GLN A 30 -5.57 15.71 0.31
CA GLN A 30 -6.34 15.49 -0.92
C GLN A 30 -5.59 14.57 -1.89
N THR A 31 -4.29 14.82 -2.12
CA THR A 31 -3.45 13.97 -2.97
C THR A 31 -3.37 12.53 -2.42
N ALA A 32 -3.22 12.36 -1.11
CA ALA A 32 -3.20 11.05 -0.48
C ALA A 32 -4.51 10.27 -0.70
N ARG A 33 -5.65 10.96 -0.54
CA ARG A 33 -6.97 10.36 -0.75
C ARG A 33 -7.16 9.88 -2.18
N GLU A 34 -6.80 10.70 -3.15
CA GLU A 34 -6.88 10.35 -4.57
C GLU A 34 -5.95 9.20 -4.94
N ALA A 35 -4.71 9.23 -4.43
CA ALA A 35 -3.73 8.19 -4.66
C ALA A 35 -4.16 6.83 -4.05
N LEU A 36 -4.61 6.81 -2.80
CA LEU A 36 -5.07 5.59 -2.14
C LEU A 36 -6.33 5.04 -2.81
N ALA A 37 -7.28 5.90 -3.17
CA ALA A 37 -8.48 5.48 -3.88
C ALA A 37 -8.16 4.83 -5.24
N ALA A 38 -7.17 5.35 -5.97
CA ALA A 38 -6.73 4.78 -7.24
C ALA A 38 -6.02 3.42 -7.08
N LEU A 39 -5.43 3.16 -5.93
CA LEU A 39 -4.71 1.91 -5.64
C LEU A 39 -5.60 0.84 -4.98
N GLN A 40 -6.77 1.21 -4.45
CA GLN A 40 -7.59 0.40 -3.55
C GLN A 40 -7.93 -0.98 -4.12
N GLU A 41 -8.36 -1.06 -5.37
CA GLU A 41 -8.78 -2.32 -5.99
C GLU A 41 -7.61 -3.27 -6.17
N ASP A 42 -6.53 -2.81 -6.81
CA ASP A 42 -5.32 -3.60 -7.04
C ASP A 42 -4.65 -3.98 -5.71
N TYR A 43 -4.62 -3.07 -4.73
CA TYR A 43 -4.09 -3.34 -3.41
C TYR A 43 -4.89 -4.43 -2.68
N SER A 44 -6.21 -4.36 -2.71
CA SER A 44 -7.07 -5.39 -2.11
C SER A 44 -6.86 -6.77 -2.74
N LYS A 45 -6.66 -6.81 -4.06
CA LYS A 45 -6.34 -8.04 -4.79
C LYS A 45 -4.98 -8.60 -4.36
N VAL A 46 -3.95 -7.75 -4.20
CA VAL A 46 -2.65 -8.20 -3.63
C VAL A 46 -2.83 -8.76 -2.23
N GLN A 47 -3.60 -8.09 -1.35
CA GLN A 47 -3.85 -8.57 0.01
C GLN A 47 -4.53 -9.95 0.00
N ALA A 48 -5.52 -10.16 -0.87
CA ALA A 48 -6.22 -11.43 -1.01
C ALA A 48 -5.29 -12.56 -1.47
N ILE A 49 -4.44 -12.31 -2.47
CA ILE A 49 -3.56 -13.33 -3.05
C ILE A 49 -2.35 -13.60 -2.14
N ALA A 50 -1.66 -12.55 -1.69
CA ALA A 50 -0.38 -12.68 -1.01
C ALA A 50 -0.50 -13.02 0.48
N TYR A 51 -1.58 -12.58 1.14
CA TYR A 51 -1.69 -12.61 2.60
C TYR A 51 -2.93 -13.33 3.09
N THR A 52 -4.11 -12.76 2.99
CA THR A 52 -5.32 -13.26 3.67
C THR A 52 -5.90 -14.54 3.08
N GLY A 53 -5.62 -14.85 1.82
CA GLY A 53 -6.16 -16.02 1.14
C GLY A 53 -7.64 -15.88 0.74
N PHE A 54 -8.22 -14.69 0.82
CA PHE A 54 -9.59 -14.42 0.34
C PHE A 54 -9.64 -14.25 -1.18
N VAL A 55 -8.95 -15.14 -1.89
CA VAL A 55 -8.97 -15.27 -3.34
C VAL A 55 -9.61 -16.60 -3.71
N ASP A 56 -10.32 -16.64 -4.82
CA ASP A 56 -10.89 -17.88 -5.31
C ASP A 56 -9.79 -18.86 -5.69
N LEU A 57 -9.88 -20.08 -5.17
CA LEU A 57 -8.96 -21.18 -5.40
C LEU A 57 -9.69 -22.34 -6.08
N ASP A 58 -9.05 -22.95 -7.05
CA ASP A 58 -9.55 -24.17 -7.68
C ASP A 58 -9.26 -25.37 -6.77
N SER A 59 -10.28 -25.78 -6.02
CA SER A 59 -10.16 -26.89 -5.06
C SER A 59 -10.10 -28.27 -5.70
N GLU A 60 -10.37 -28.40 -7.02
CA GLU A 60 -10.37 -29.67 -7.72
C GLU A 60 -8.98 -30.11 -8.20
N ALA A 61 -8.00 -29.20 -8.21
CA ALA A 61 -6.66 -29.46 -8.73
C ALA A 61 -5.52 -29.11 -7.74
N PRO A 62 -5.57 -29.54 -6.47
CA PRO A 62 -4.51 -29.26 -5.52
C PRO A 62 -3.21 -29.99 -5.88
N VAL A 63 -2.07 -29.40 -5.50
CA VAL A 63 -0.76 -30.00 -5.58
C VAL A 63 -0.07 -29.98 -4.23
N SER A 64 0.63 -31.04 -3.87
CA SER A 64 1.46 -31.09 -2.65
C SER A 64 2.91 -30.82 -3.03
N LEU A 65 3.53 -29.82 -2.39
CA LEU A 65 4.94 -29.46 -2.57
C LEU A 65 5.54 -29.20 -1.16
N ASP A 66 6.66 -29.83 -0.85
CA ASP A 66 7.39 -29.64 0.42
C ASP A 66 6.48 -29.69 1.67
N GLU A 67 5.59 -30.69 1.71
CA GLU A 67 4.60 -30.89 2.79
C GLU A 67 3.48 -29.84 2.90
N MET A 68 3.44 -28.87 1.98
CA MET A 68 2.38 -27.88 1.88
C MET A 68 1.41 -28.24 0.76
N LEU A 69 0.12 -27.96 1.00
CA LEU A 69 -0.93 -28.12 -0.02
C LEU A 69 -1.18 -26.78 -0.68
N TYR A 70 -1.13 -26.78 -2.01
CA TYR A 70 -1.33 -25.60 -2.84
C TYR A 70 -2.51 -25.80 -3.77
N PHE A 71 -3.25 -24.73 -4.01
CA PHE A 71 -4.39 -24.67 -4.91
C PHE A 71 -4.13 -23.67 -6.02
N PRO A 72 -4.52 -23.97 -7.28
CA PRO A 72 -4.44 -22.97 -8.34
C PRO A 72 -5.27 -21.73 -7.97
N VAL A 73 -4.70 -20.55 -8.20
CA VAL A 73 -5.44 -19.30 -8.11
C VAL A 73 -6.44 -19.24 -9.26
N ALA A 74 -7.72 -19.01 -8.93
CA ALA A 74 -8.83 -18.99 -9.89
C ALA A 74 -9.26 -17.55 -10.26
N ASP A 75 -8.39 -16.56 -10.03
CA ASP A 75 -8.62 -15.17 -10.43
C ASP A 75 -8.50 -15.03 -11.96
N SER A 76 -9.43 -14.29 -12.58
CA SER A 76 -9.47 -14.13 -14.04
C SER A 76 -8.36 -13.25 -14.62
N GLU A 77 -7.70 -12.43 -13.78
CA GLU A 77 -6.66 -11.50 -14.19
C GLU A 77 -5.27 -11.93 -13.70
N VAL A 78 -5.20 -12.78 -12.67
CA VAL A 78 -3.95 -13.18 -12.00
C VAL A 78 -3.86 -14.70 -11.94
N GLY A 79 -3.60 -15.30 -13.10
CA GLY A 79 -3.47 -16.76 -13.23
C GLY A 79 -2.02 -17.26 -13.27
N THR A 80 -1.04 -16.39 -13.43
CA THR A 80 0.38 -16.71 -13.54
C THR A 80 1.23 -15.84 -12.60
N MET A 81 2.47 -16.25 -12.34
CA MET A 81 3.42 -15.44 -11.60
C MET A 81 3.78 -14.13 -12.35
N ALA A 82 3.71 -14.12 -13.65
CA ALA A 82 3.92 -12.91 -14.46
C ALA A 82 2.79 -11.90 -14.22
N ASP A 83 1.53 -12.37 -14.17
CA ASP A 83 0.38 -11.51 -13.87
C ASP A 83 0.47 -10.95 -12.45
N PHE A 84 0.88 -11.77 -11.48
CA PHE A 84 1.07 -11.32 -10.11
C PHE A 84 2.16 -10.26 -9.99
N ARG A 85 3.30 -10.43 -10.70
CA ARG A 85 4.34 -9.38 -10.78
C ARG A 85 3.82 -8.09 -11.40
N ALA A 86 3.00 -8.19 -12.45
CA ALA A 86 2.39 -7.03 -13.07
C ALA A 86 1.42 -6.31 -12.10
N LEU A 87 0.63 -7.06 -11.34
CA LEU A 87 -0.23 -6.53 -10.29
C LEU A 87 0.58 -5.81 -9.20
N LEU A 88 1.66 -6.43 -8.69
CA LEU A 88 2.55 -5.79 -7.72
C LEU A 88 3.12 -4.48 -8.25
N GLY A 89 3.54 -4.43 -9.53
CA GLY A 89 4.06 -3.21 -10.17
C GLY A 89 3.01 -2.11 -10.37
N ARG A 90 1.70 -2.42 -10.36
CA ARG A 90 0.63 -1.41 -10.34
C ARG A 90 0.48 -0.77 -8.96
N VAL A 91 0.71 -1.52 -7.89
CA VAL A 91 0.47 -1.12 -6.49
C VAL A 91 1.71 -0.51 -5.84
N TYR A 92 2.84 -1.16 -5.98
CA TYR A 92 4.06 -0.85 -5.24
C TYR A 92 5.15 -0.22 -6.10
N THR A 93 6.07 0.52 -5.46
CA THR A 93 7.35 0.87 -6.10
C THR A 93 8.11 -0.41 -6.48
N GLN A 94 9.00 -0.32 -7.44
CA GLN A 94 9.79 -1.47 -7.91
C GLN A 94 10.51 -2.19 -6.75
N SER A 95 11.08 -1.43 -5.81
CA SER A 95 11.76 -1.98 -4.64
C SER A 95 10.80 -2.75 -3.74
N LYS A 96 9.64 -2.15 -3.42
CA LYS A 96 8.64 -2.76 -2.54
C LYS A 96 7.96 -3.95 -3.20
N ALA A 97 7.71 -3.91 -4.49
CA ALA A 97 7.17 -5.03 -5.25
C ALA A 97 8.10 -6.26 -5.21
N ALA A 98 9.42 -6.04 -5.34
CA ALA A 98 10.40 -7.10 -5.22
C ALA A 98 10.44 -7.72 -3.81
N GLU A 99 10.38 -6.88 -2.77
CA GLU A 99 10.30 -7.32 -1.36
C GLU A 99 9.05 -8.18 -1.10
N VAL A 100 7.88 -7.75 -1.56
CA VAL A 100 6.62 -8.51 -1.40
C VAL A 100 6.69 -9.83 -2.16
N LEU A 101 7.23 -9.83 -3.37
CA LEU A 101 7.39 -11.05 -4.15
C LEU A 101 8.32 -12.05 -3.43
N ASP A 102 9.48 -11.59 -2.95
CA ASP A 102 10.44 -12.43 -2.22
C ASP A 102 9.82 -12.98 -0.92
N TYR A 103 9.07 -12.16 -0.20
CA TYR A 103 8.33 -12.60 0.98
C TYR A 103 7.36 -13.75 0.64
N CYS A 104 6.56 -13.62 -0.41
CA CYS A 104 5.55 -14.61 -0.79
C CYS A 104 6.15 -15.91 -1.35
N THR A 105 7.26 -15.83 -2.09
CA THR A 105 7.85 -16.99 -2.79
C THR A 105 9.04 -17.59 -2.06
N GLY A 106 9.77 -16.80 -1.29
CA GLY A 106 10.98 -17.20 -0.56
C GLY A 106 10.72 -17.44 0.92
N THR A 107 10.27 -16.41 1.64
CA THR A 107 10.17 -16.46 3.12
C THR A 107 8.99 -17.33 3.58
N THR A 108 7.78 -17.00 3.13
CA THR A 108 6.55 -17.71 3.56
C THR A 108 6.19 -18.87 2.64
N ARG A 109 6.65 -18.82 1.38
CA ARG A 109 6.31 -19.80 0.35
C ARG A 109 4.81 -19.97 0.13
N VAL A 110 4.03 -18.93 0.39
CA VAL A 110 2.57 -18.99 0.15
C VAL A 110 2.21 -19.00 -1.32
N LEU A 111 3.12 -18.54 -2.20
CA LEU A 111 2.93 -18.57 -3.65
C LEU A 111 4.01 -19.40 -4.35
N THR A 112 3.59 -20.15 -5.34
CA THR A 112 4.47 -20.88 -6.24
C THR A 112 3.90 -20.90 -7.66
N GLU A 113 4.75 -21.17 -8.66
CA GLU A 113 4.29 -21.38 -10.04
C GLU A 113 4.60 -22.80 -10.48
N ARG A 114 3.64 -23.46 -11.12
CA ARG A 114 3.83 -24.75 -11.73
C ARG A 114 3.08 -24.82 -13.06
N ASP A 115 3.73 -25.31 -14.09
CA ASP A 115 3.17 -25.48 -15.43
C ASP A 115 2.50 -24.20 -15.97
N GLY A 116 3.09 -23.00 -15.64
CA GLY A 116 2.58 -21.69 -16.04
C GLY A 116 1.33 -21.22 -15.29
N ARG A 117 0.93 -21.89 -14.20
CA ARG A 117 -0.17 -21.47 -13.33
C ARG A 117 0.37 -21.01 -11.97
N LEU A 118 -0.27 -19.99 -11.43
CA LEU A 118 -0.04 -19.52 -10.08
C LEU A 118 -0.80 -20.41 -9.09
N TYR A 119 -0.11 -20.85 -8.06
CA TYR A 119 -0.67 -21.63 -6.96
C TYR A 119 -0.46 -20.90 -5.64
N ARG A 120 -1.43 -21.00 -4.77
CA ARG A 120 -1.39 -20.47 -3.42
C ARG A 120 -1.54 -21.59 -2.39
N ALA A 121 -0.69 -21.56 -1.35
CA ALA A 121 -0.83 -22.44 -0.21
C ALA A 121 -2.14 -22.16 0.55
N ASP A 122 -2.73 -23.22 1.11
CA ASP A 122 -3.83 -23.08 2.07
C ASP A 122 -3.27 -22.64 3.42
N ALA A 123 -2.80 -21.40 3.46
CA ALA A 123 -2.20 -20.78 4.62
C ALA A 123 -2.69 -19.34 4.75
N TYR A 124 -2.92 -18.91 5.98
CA TYR A 124 -3.25 -17.53 6.29
C TYR A 124 -1.98 -16.82 6.72
N GLU A 125 -1.67 -15.75 6.01
CA GLU A 125 -0.63 -14.79 6.37
C GLU A 125 -1.29 -13.45 6.72
N PRO A 126 -0.92 -12.81 7.82
CA PRO A 126 -1.52 -11.54 8.19
C PRO A 126 -1.13 -10.47 7.17
N GLY A 127 -2.14 -9.88 6.52
CA GLY A 127 -1.97 -8.74 5.65
C GLY A 127 -2.03 -7.41 6.41
N TRP A 128 -1.94 -6.32 5.67
CA TRP A 128 -2.05 -4.95 6.18
C TRP A 128 -3.17 -4.20 5.43
N PRO A 129 -4.45 -4.60 5.54
CA PRO A 129 -5.52 -3.87 4.88
C PRO A 129 -5.52 -2.42 5.36
N ILE A 130 -5.49 -1.49 4.40
CA ILE A 130 -5.60 -0.06 4.69
C ILE A 130 -7.08 0.26 4.83
N GLY A 131 -7.48 0.74 6.01
CA GLY A 131 -8.83 1.17 6.27
C GLY A 131 -9.23 2.40 5.45
N PRO A 132 -10.53 2.69 5.34
CA PRO A 132 -11.03 3.79 4.51
C PRO A 132 -10.72 5.17 5.10
N GLU A 133 -10.37 5.25 6.38
CA GLU A 133 -10.14 6.49 7.08
C GLU A 133 -8.69 6.95 6.93
N LEU A 134 -8.53 8.18 6.43
CA LEU A 134 -7.28 8.89 6.34
C LEU A 134 -7.24 9.95 7.44
N GLU A 135 -6.35 9.76 8.41
CA GLU A 135 -6.21 10.64 9.57
C GLU A 135 -5.37 11.90 9.28
N GLY A 136 -4.40 11.78 8.38
CA GLY A 136 -3.55 12.90 8.00
C GLY A 136 -2.57 12.53 6.88
N ALA A 137 -1.98 13.56 6.27
CA ALA A 137 -0.91 13.37 5.29
C ALA A 137 0.06 14.54 5.32
N LYS A 138 1.33 14.28 5.03
CA LYS A 138 2.39 15.28 4.91
C LYS A 138 3.36 14.93 3.80
N TRP A 139 3.88 15.95 3.14
CA TRP A 139 4.97 15.82 2.20
C TRP A 139 6.29 15.55 2.92
N ASP A 140 7.09 14.64 2.39
CA ASP A 140 8.46 14.36 2.79
C ASP A 140 9.32 14.25 1.51
N GLY A 141 9.84 15.39 1.08
CA GLY A 141 10.46 15.52 -0.23
C GLY A 141 9.45 15.31 -1.37
N ASP A 142 9.68 14.30 -2.19
CA ASP A 142 8.79 13.84 -3.26
C ASP A 142 7.81 12.75 -2.81
N ALA A 143 8.00 12.23 -1.61
CA ALA A 143 7.12 11.24 -1.00
C ALA A 143 5.97 11.89 -0.23
N LEU A 144 4.92 11.12 -0.03
CA LEU A 144 3.78 11.48 0.78
C LEU A 144 3.63 10.46 1.91
N THR A 145 3.80 10.90 3.15
CA THR A 145 3.56 10.09 4.34
C THR A 145 2.12 10.27 4.77
N VAL A 146 1.37 9.17 4.83
CA VAL A 146 -0.07 9.14 5.10
C VAL A 146 -0.34 8.39 6.38
N GLN A 147 -1.06 9.01 7.31
CA GLN A 147 -1.57 8.37 8.53
C GLN A 147 -2.91 7.72 8.22
N VAL A 148 -3.02 6.44 8.51
CA VAL A 148 -4.17 5.58 8.21
C VAL A 148 -4.46 4.68 9.39
N THR A 149 -5.66 4.09 9.41
CA THR A 149 -5.94 2.92 10.22
C THR A 149 -5.61 1.66 9.41
N LEU A 150 -4.82 0.75 9.96
CA LEU A 150 -4.60 -0.58 9.40
C LEU A 150 -5.62 -1.53 10.03
N GLU A 151 -6.39 -2.20 9.19
CA GLU A 151 -7.41 -3.14 9.63
C GLU A 151 -6.79 -4.53 9.79
N TRP A 152 -6.37 -4.82 11.00
CA TRP A 152 -5.94 -6.15 11.41
C TRP A 152 -7.07 -6.81 12.25
N ASN A 153 -6.73 -7.76 13.13
CA ASN A 153 -7.70 -8.31 14.11
C ASN A 153 -8.33 -7.19 14.96
N GLU A 154 -7.53 -6.18 15.28
CA GLU A 154 -7.97 -4.92 15.86
C GLU A 154 -7.41 -3.77 15.02
N PRO A 155 -8.18 -2.68 14.80
CA PRO A 155 -7.67 -1.51 14.09
C PRO A 155 -6.48 -0.90 14.82
N VAL A 156 -5.38 -0.70 14.09
CA VAL A 156 -4.16 -0.09 14.65
C VAL A 156 -3.73 1.12 13.81
N PRO A 157 -3.17 2.16 14.45
CA PRO A 157 -2.61 3.28 13.70
C PRO A 157 -1.46 2.81 12.80
N GLY A 158 -1.46 3.31 11.57
CA GLY A 158 -0.46 2.96 10.58
C GLY A 158 0.04 4.15 9.77
N VAL A 159 1.12 3.91 9.08
CA VAL A 159 1.74 4.87 8.16
C VAL A 159 1.96 4.21 6.82
N VAL A 160 1.44 4.83 5.77
CA VAL A 160 1.70 4.47 4.38
C VAL A 160 2.59 5.52 3.76
N THR A 161 3.69 5.10 3.15
CA THR A 161 4.54 5.97 2.34
C THR A 161 4.17 5.77 0.88
N LEU A 162 3.80 6.85 0.21
CA LEU A 162 3.51 6.89 -1.22
C LEU A 162 4.65 7.61 -1.95
N ARG A 163 5.07 7.08 -3.12
CA ARG A 163 6.02 7.73 -4.04
C ARG A 163 5.48 7.77 -5.45
N PRO A 164 5.79 8.82 -6.22
CA PRO A 164 5.52 8.83 -7.64
C PRO A 164 6.55 7.95 -8.37
N GLU A 165 6.06 6.97 -9.12
CA GLU A 165 6.90 6.11 -9.97
C GLU A 165 6.14 5.74 -11.25
N GLY A 166 6.79 5.91 -12.41
CA GLY A 166 6.18 5.61 -13.70
C GLY A 166 4.95 6.47 -14.05
N GLY A 167 4.85 7.68 -13.48
CA GLY A 167 3.72 8.60 -13.70
C GLY A 167 2.49 8.32 -12.82
N ALA A 168 2.58 7.41 -11.87
CA ALA A 168 1.51 7.08 -10.93
C ALA A 168 2.04 7.07 -9.48
N TRP A 169 1.14 7.23 -8.52
CA TRP A 169 1.46 7.01 -7.12
C TRP A 169 1.58 5.51 -6.83
N LYS A 170 2.57 5.14 -6.04
CA LYS A 170 2.86 3.77 -5.62
C LYS A 170 3.09 3.71 -4.12
N ILE A 171 2.76 2.59 -3.50
CA ILE A 171 3.09 2.31 -2.11
C ILE A 171 4.57 1.92 -2.03
N ASP A 172 5.35 2.68 -1.28
CA ASP A 172 6.77 2.44 -1.01
C ASP A 172 7.00 1.75 0.34
N GLY A 173 6.07 1.92 1.27
CA GLY A 173 6.12 1.29 2.58
C GLY A 173 4.79 1.33 3.30
N ILE A 174 4.59 0.35 4.19
CA ILE A 174 3.50 0.29 5.16
C ILE A 174 4.11 -0.14 6.48
N ALA A 175 3.80 0.57 7.57
CA ALA A 175 4.27 0.26 8.91
C ALA A 175 3.21 0.61 9.95
N GLN A 176 3.25 -0.03 11.12
CA GLN A 176 2.52 0.48 12.29
C GLN A 176 3.12 1.82 12.73
N ALA A 177 2.25 2.74 13.17
CA ALA A 177 2.71 3.95 13.82
C ALA A 177 3.30 3.60 15.19
N ALA A 178 4.45 4.23 15.51
CA ALA A 178 5.13 4.02 16.81
C ALA A 178 4.41 4.75 17.95
#